data_3842c772f6b299ac14378ff74e60e7cf
#
_entry.id   3842c772f6b299ac14378ff74e60e7cf
#
_cell.length_a   1.000
_cell.length_b   1.000
_cell.length_c   1.000
_cell.angle_alpha   90.00
_cell.angle_beta   90.00
_cell.angle_gamma   90.00
#
_symmetry.space_group_name_H-M   'P 1'
#
loop_
_entity.id
_entity.type
_entity.pdbx_description
1 polymer ?
#
loop_
_entity_poly.entity_id
_entity_poly.type
_entity_poly.pdbx_seq_one_letter_code
_entity_poly.pdbx_strand_id
1 'polypeptide(L)'
;TGSTILDLAISNRPDGGLAAGRITEINGLEGSGKSLIGAHALAATQKKGGLAVYIDTESAVSSEFLQAIGIDTENMLYIHLETVEEIFDTIETIVTKIRESDKDKLVTILVDSLAAASTKVEMDADFDKDGWATAKAIVISKAMRKITQLIARQRVCLIFTNQLRQKLGVMFGDPWTTSGGKALPFHSSTRIRLKNVGQIKDTKKNTIGIKIRAQVIKNRLGPPLRSADFSLYFDKGIDDFGSWLEVLKGHKSVSYTHLTLPTTQVV
;
A
#
# COMPACT_ATOMS: atom_id res chain seq x y z
N THR A 1 -2.65 0.02 8.78
CA THR A 1 -3.16 0.33 7.43
C THR A 1 -4.14 1.49 7.39
N GLY A 2 -4.58 2.00 8.52
CA GLY A 2 -5.67 2.98 8.61
C GLY A 2 -7.06 2.36 8.54
N SER A 3 -7.16 1.05 8.37
CA SER A 3 -8.39 0.28 8.45
C SER A 3 -8.22 -0.86 9.43
N THR A 4 -8.95 -0.80 10.56
CA THR A 4 -8.92 -1.84 11.60
C THR A 4 -9.36 -3.20 11.07
N ILE A 5 -10.32 -3.21 10.13
CA ILE A 5 -10.80 -4.45 9.51
C ILE A 5 -9.71 -5.08 8.65
N LEU A 6 -8.95 -4.26 7.91
CA LEU A 6 -7.83 -4.75 7.12
C LEU A 6 -6.68 -5.23 8.02
N ASP A 7 -6.41 -4.54 9.12
CA ASP A 7 -5.41 -4.93 10.10
C ASP A 7 -5.75 -6.29 10.74
N LEU A 8 -7.02 -6.52 11.06
CA LEU A 8 -7.54 -7.83 11.49
C LEU A 8 -7.39 -8.90 10.40
N ALA A 9 -7.70 -8.58 9.14
CA ALA A 9 -7.58 -9.53 8.03
C ALA A 9 -6.13 -9.96 7.82
N ILE A 10 -5.15 -9.07 8.02
CA ILE A 10 -3.72 -9.34 7.86
C ILE A 10 -3.15 -10.09 9.07
N SER A 11 -3.33 -9.55 10.28
CA SER A 11 -2.57 -9.97 11.47
C SER A 11 -3.41 -10.64 12.55
N ASN A 12 -4.72 -10.67 12.40
CA ASN A 12 -5.68 -11.09 13.42
C ASN A 12 -5.62 -10.24 14.72
N ARG A 13 -5.18 -8.98 14.60
CA ARG A 13 -5.05 -8.01 15.70
C ARG A 13 -5.59 -6.66 15.24
N PRO A 14 -6.43 -5.98 16.03
CA PRO A 14 -7.02 -4.68 15.65
C PRO A 14 -5.99 -3.55 15.57
N ASP A 15 -4.90 -3.67 16.33
CA ASP A 15 -3.74 -2.77 16.38
C ASP A 15 -2.55 -3.27 15.55
N GLY A 16 -2.75 -4.31 14.76
CA GLY A 16 -1.74 -4.99 13.98
C GLY A 16 -1.53 -4.39 12.58
N GLY A 17 -1.80 -5.22 11.56
CA GLY A 17 -1.67 -4.84 10.15
C GLY A 17 -0.32 -5.21 9.55
N LEU A 18 0.33 -4.25 8.87
CA LEU A 18 1.60 -4.48 8.17
C LEU A 18 2.76 -4.65 9.15
N ALA A 19 3.62 -5.64 8.91
CA ALA A 19 4.70 -5.97 9.85
C ALA A 19 6.00 -5.25 9.51
N ALA A 20 6.66 -4.72 10.54
CA ALA A 20 8.05 -4.30 10.46
C ALA A 20 8.98 -5.49 10.15
N GLY A 21 10.02 -5.27 9.37
CA GLY A 21 10.93 -6.32 8.89
C GLY A 21 10.36 -7.18 7.77
N ARG A 22 9.29 -6.72 7.11
CA ARG A 22 8.63 -7.46 6.04
C ARG A 22 8.33 -6.58 4.83
N ILE A 23 8.23 -7.25 3.68
CA ILE A 23 7.83 -6.63 2.43
C ILE A 23 6.36 -6.93 2.18
N THR A 24 5.59 -5.90 1.86
CA THR A 24 4.18 -6.00 1.47
C THR A 24 4.01 -5.50 0.04
N GLU A 25 3.27 -6.23 -0.78
CA GLU A 25 2.80 -5.78 -2.08
C GLU A 25 1.32 -5.45 -2.01
N ILE A 26 0.96 -4.22 -2.41
CA ILE A 26 -0.42 -3.78 -2.60
C ILE A 26 -0.65 -3.68 -4.11
N ASN A 27 -1.52 -4.53 -4.65
CA ASN A 27 -1.80 -4.54 -6.08
C ASN A 27 -3.29 -4.34 -6.38
N GLY A 28 -3.60 -3.84 -7.57
CA GLY A 28 -4.95 -3.56 -8.02
C GLY A 28 -4.95 -2.87 -9.37
N LEU A 29 -6.14 -2.75 -9.95
CA LEU A 29 -6.36 -1.94 -11.15
C LEU A 29 -6.17 -0.46 -10.81
N GLU A 30 -6.13 0.39 -11.84
CA GLU A 30 -6.11 1.83 -11.68
C GLU A 30 -7.32 2.31 -10.86
N GLY A 31 -7.15 3.37 -10.06
CA GLY A 31 -8.22 3.89 -9.21
C GLY A 31 -8.71 2.96 -8.10
N SER A 32 -7.98 1.88 -7.75
CA SER A 32 -8.38 0.95 -6.68
C SER A 32 -7.91 1.37 -5.27
N GLY A 33 -7.24 2.51 -5.11
CA GLY A 33 -6.81 3.04 -3.81
C GLY A 33 -5.47 2.52 -3.30
N LYS A 34 -4.60 1.98 -4.17
CA LYS A 34 -3.27 1.44 -3.78
C LYS A 34 -2.41 2.46 -3.04
N SER A 35 -2.18 3.60 -3.69
CA SER A 35 -1.38 4.72 -3.15
C SER A 35 -1.92 5.20 -1.82
N LEU A 36 -3.23 5.31 -1.72
CA LEU A 36 -3.90 5.80 -0.52
C LEU A 36 -3.73 4.84 0.68
N ILE A 37 -3.85 3.52 0.49
CA ILE A 37 -3.61 2.57 1.59
C ILE A 37 -2.13 2.59 2.00
N GLY A 38 -1.21 2.72 1.04
CA GLY A 38 0.20 2.92 1.34
C GLY A 38 0.44 4.19 2.16
N ALA A 39 -0.17 5.30 1.76
CA ALA A 39 -0.08 6.58 2.46
C ALA A 39 -0.67 6.53 3.88
N HIS A 40 -1.81 5.86 4.08
CA HIS A 40 -2.34 5.62 5.43
C HIS A 40 -1.38 4.83 6.32
N ALA A 41 -0.61 3.89 5.78
CA ALA A 41 0.42 3.19 6.53
C ALA A 41 1.57 4.14 6.94
N LEU A 42 1.94 5.11 6.09
CA LEU A 42 2.89 6.17 6.44
C LEU A 42 2.35 7.07 7.55
N ALA A 43 1.09 7.53 7.45
CA ALA A 43 0.43 8.31 8.50
C ALA A 43 0.40 7.56 9.84
N ALA A 44 0.07 6.26 9.81
CA ALA A 44 0.08 5.43 11.01
C ALA A 44 1.49 5.28 11.61
N THR A 45 2.53 5.27 10.79
CA THR A 45 3.94 5.26 11.23
C THR A 45 4.30 6.54 11.93
N GLN A 46 3.96 7.70 11.37
CA GLN A 46 4.22 9.01 12.00
C GLN A 46 3.47 9.16 13.31
N LYS A 47 2.22 8.72 13.41
CA LYS A 47 1.45 8.71 14.67
C LYS A 47 2.12 7.89 15.79
N LYS A 48 2.94 6.89 15.43
CA LYS A 48 3.74 6.10 16.36
C LYS A 48 5.16 6.67 16.57
N GLY A 49 5.43 7.91 16.13
CA GLY A 49 6.74 8.56 16.24
C GLY A 49 7.79 8.00 15.27
N GLY A 50 7.38 7.23 14.28
CA GLY A 50 8.26 6.65 13.28
C GLY A 50 8.56 7.59 12.11
N LEU A 51 9.49 7.18 11.26
CA LEU A 51 9.83 7.88 10.02
C LEU A 51 9.03 7.31 8.85
N ALA A 52 8.33 8.19 8.16
CA ALA A 52 7.62 7.92 6.92
C ALA A 52 8.51 8.29 5.72
N VAL A 53 8.67 7.38 4.78
CA VAL A 53 9.39 7.60 3.52
C VAL A 53 8.47 7.28 2.36
N TYR A 54 8.29 8.24 1.46
CA TYR A 54 7.53 8.08 0.21
C TYR A 54 8.47 8.18 -0.98
N ILE A 55 8.63 7.10 -1.72
CA ILE A 55 9.36 7.06 -3.00
C ILE A 55 8.31 7.06 -4.11
N ASP A 56 8.19 8.17 -4.81
CA ASP A 56 7.24 8.38 -5.90
C ASP A 56 7.94 8.18 -7.25
N THR A 57 7.36 7.36 -8.11
CA THR A 57 7.84 7.11 -9.47
C THR A 57 6.85 7.59 -10.54
N GLU A 58 5.68 8.07 -10.13
CA GLU A 58 4.63 8.50 -11.04
C GLU A 58 4.44 10.02 -11.04
N SER A 59 5.05 10.75 -10.08
CA SER A 59 4.88 12.20 -9.87
C SER A 59 3.40 12.63 -9.73
N ALA A 60 2.58 11.75 -9.17
CA ALA A 60 1.12 11.90 -9.21
C ALA A 60 0.50 12.31 -7.87
N VAL A 61 1.29 12.45 -6.81
CA VAL A 61 0.78 12.65 -5.45
C VAL A 61 0.78 14.14 -5.08
N SER A 62 -0.40 14.67 -4.69
CA SER A 62 -0.47 16.03 -4.16
C SER A 62 -0.23 16.07 -2.65
N SER A 63 0.45 17.12 -2.21
CA SER A 63 0.73 17.42 -0.81
C SER A 63 -0.55 17.60 0.01
N GLU A 64 -1.56 18.28 -0.56
CA GLU A 64 -2.86 18.50 0.06
C GLU A 64 -3.59 17.18 0.33
N PHE A 65 -3.50 16.24 -0.60
CA PHE A 65 -4.09 14.92 -0.43
C PHE A 65 -3.41 14.13 0.71
N LEU A 66 -2.07 14.16 0.80
CA LEU A 66 -1.34 13.52 1.88
C LEU A 66 -1.69 14.12 3.25
N GLN A 67 -1.82 15.45 3.32
CA GLN A 67 -2.24 16.15 4.54
C GLN A 67 -3.68 15.80 4.94
N ALA A 68 -4.60 15.69 3.99
CA ALA A 68 -6.00 15.34 4.24
C ALA A 68 -6.17 13.95 4.90
N ILE A 69 -5.28 13.01 4.61
CA ILE A 69 -5.27 11.69 5.24
C ILE A 69 -4.42 11.62 6.53
N GLY A 70 -3.87 12.75 6.98
CA GLY A 70 -3.17 12.90 8.24
C GLY A 70 -1.68 12.61 8.19
N ILE A 71 -1.04 12.76 7.04
CA ILE A 71 0.42 12.74 6.90
C ILE A 71 0.96 14.15 7.22
N ASP A 72 1.95 14.20 8.08
CA ASP A 72 2.79 15.37 8.27
C ASP A 72 3.84 15.38 7.15
N THR A 73 3.61 16.21 6.14
CA THR A 73 4.45 16.30 4.94
C THR A 73 5.80 16.99 5.21
N GLU A 74 5.91 17.81 6.27
CA GLU A 74 7.17 18.46 6.65
C GLU A 74 8.14 17.47 7.32
N ASN A 75 7.59 16.45 8.01
CA ASN A 75 8.35 15.42 8.70
C ASN A 75 8.35 14.09 7.94
N MET A 76 8.02 14.09 6.65
CA MET A 76 8.08 12.94 5.77
C MET A 76 9.26 13.09 4.79
N LEU A 77 10.00 12.02 4.53
CA LEU A 77 10.97 12.00 3.46
C LEU A 77 10.27 11.64 2.15
N TYR A 78 10.15 12.62 1.25
CA TYR A 78 9.58 12.44 -0.09
C TYR A 78 10.70 12.47 -1.13
N ILE A 79 10.75 11.47 -2.00
CA ILE A 79 11.81 11.32 -3.00
C ILE A 79 11.17 10.90 -4.33
N HIS A 80 11.46 11.64 -5.39
CA HIS A 80 11.09 11.25 -6.74
C HIS A 80 12.24 10.45 -7.38
N LEU A 81 11.95 9.28 -7.95
CA LEU A 81 12.92 8.41 -8.61
C LEU A 81 12.30 7.77 -9.85
N GLU A 82 13.10 7.54 -10.86
CA GLU A 82 12.63 7.05 -12.16
C GLU A 82 13.05 5.60 -12.44
N THR A 83 14.17 5.15 -11.86
CA THR A 83 14.71 3.82 -12.17
C THR A 83 14.63 2.84 -11.00
N VAL A 84 14.47 1.57 -11.35
CA VAL A 84 14.45 0.46 -10.37
C VAL A 84 15.74 0.42 -9.56
N GLU A 85 16.88 0.64 -10.21
CA GLU A 85 18.20 0.65 -9.58
C GLU A 85 18.29 1.76 -8.53
N GLU A 86 17.87 2.99 -8.86
CA GLU A 86 17.86 4.12 -7.91
C GLU A 86 16.95 3.86 -6.72
N ILE A 87 15.77 3.27 -6.95
CA ILE A 87 14.84 2.92 -5.87
C ILE A 87 15.52 2.01 -4.84
N PHE A 88 16.14 0.93 -5.30
CA PHE A 88 16.75 -0.04 -4.38
C PHE A 88 18.02 0.50 -3.70
N ASP A 89 18.85 1.25 -4.41
CA ASP A 89 20.04 1.91 -3.84
C ASP A 89 19.65 2.96 -2.80
N THR A 90 18.59 3.73 -3.06
CA THR A 90 18.04 4.72 -2.14
C THR A 90 17.46 4.06 -0.88
N ILE A 91 16.70 2.98 -1.02
CA ILE A 91 16.19 2.22 0.15
C ILE A 91 17.35 1.75 1.03
N GLU A 92 18.41 1.19 0.44
CA GLU A 92 19.59 0.72 1.18
C GLU A 92 20.27 1.86 1.92
N THR A 93 20.47 2.98 1.24
CA THR A 93 21.11 4.18 1.81
C THR A 93 20.32 4.75 2.97
N ILE A 94 19.00 4.92 2.81
CA ILE A 94 18.11 5.42 3.86
C ILE A 94 18.15 4.51 5.08
N VAL A 95 17.98 3.21 4.88
CA VAL A 95 17.96 2.24 5.98
C VAL A 95 19.29 2.24 6.75
N THR A 96 20.41 2.29 6.04
CA THR A 96 21.75 2.33 6.65
C THR A 96 21.92 3.59 7.49
N LYS A 97 21.65 4.77 6.93
CA LYS A 97 21.80 6.06 7.63
C LYS A 97 20.90 6.18 8.84
N ILE A 98 19.66 5.71 8.76
CA ILE A 98 18.74 5.74 9.90
C ILE A 98 19.26 4.86 11.03
N ARG A 99 19.78 3.66 10.73
CA ARG A 99 20.27 2.73 11.74
C ARG A 99 21.60 3.15 12.37
N GLU A 100 22.37 4.00 11.70
CA GLU A 100 23.54 4.67 12.29
C GLU A 100 23.12 5.70 13.33
N SER A 101 22.00 6.42 13.11
CA SER A 101 21.51 7.46 14.02
C SER A 101 20.54 6.92 15.08
N ASP A 102 19.64 6.03 14.72
CA ASP A 102 18.61 5.46 15.62
C ASP A 102 18.31 4.00 15.25
N LYS A 103 18.79 3.08 16.09
CA LYS A 103 18.66 1.63 15.86
C LYS A 103 17.23 1.11 16.00
N ASP A 104 16.40 1.78 16.79
CA ASP A 104 15.05 1.31 17.15
C ASP A 104 13.93 2.10 16.45
N LYS A 105 14.29 3.16 15.70
CA LYS A 105 13.31 3.97 14.97
C LYS A 105 12.38 3.12 14.11
N LEU A 106 11.08 3.27 14.31
CA LEU A 106 10.10 2.69 13.40
C LEU A 106 10.21 3.36 12.02
N VAL A 107 10.37 2.58 10.97
CA VAL A 107 10.52 3.10 9.60
C VAL A 107 9.56 2.38 8.68
N THR A 108 8.78 3.13 7.93
CA THR A 108 7.97 2.62 6.83
C THR A 108 8.36 3.32 5.53
N ILE A 109 8.66 2.54 4.51
CA ILE A 109 9.01 3.01 3.18
C ILE A 109 7.91 2.55 2.23
N LEU A 110 7.30 3.48 1.51
CA LEU A 110 6.36 3.23 0.43
C LEU A 110 7.03 3.53 -0.89
N VAL A 111 6.97 2.60 -1.84
CA VAL A 111 7.38 2.79 -3.24
C VAL A 111 6.13 2.75 -4.10
N ASP A 112 5.81 3.86 -4.73
CA ASP A 112 4.58 4.03 -5.51
C ASP A 112 4.89 4.59 -6.92
N SER A 113 4.97 3.75 -7.94
CA SER A 113 4.77 2.30 -7.99
C SER A 113 5.98 1.62 -8.63
N LEU A 114 6.27 0.37 -8.26
CA LEU A 114 7.31 -0.40 -8.95
C LEU A 114 6.97 -0.65 -10.44
N ALA A 115 5.69 -0.57 -10.79
CA ALA A 115 5.23 -0.75 -12.17
C ALA A 115 5.71 0.39 -13.09
N ALA A 116 5.69 1.63 -12.60
CA ALA A 116 6.03 2.83 -13.38
C ALA A 116 7.54 3.00 -13.59
N ALA A 117 8.36 2.56 -12.62
CA ALA A 117 9.81 2.71 -12.72
C ALA A 117 10.37 1.98 -13.96
N SER A 118 11.33 2.60 -14.65
CA SER A 118 12.11 2.00 -15.73
C SER A 118 13.40 1.36 -15.22
N THR A 119 14.21 0.76 -16.07
CA THR A 119 15.60 0.39 -15.74
C THR A 119 16.57 1.42 -16.36
N LYS A 120 17.78 1.56 -15.81
CA LYS A 120 18.81 2.44 -16.40
C LYS A 120 19.05 2.09 -17.87
N VAL A 121 19.13 0.79 -18.19
CA VAL A 121 19.32 0.31 -19.57
C VAL A 121 18.13 0.69 -20.47
N GLU A 122 16.92 0.72 -19.95
CA GLU A 122 15.72 1.13 -20.67
C GLU A 122 15.71 2.65 -20.93
N MET A 123 16.18 3.44 -19.96
CA MET A 123 16.30 4.90 -20.09
C MET A 123 17.35 5.34 -21.11
N ASP A 124 18.45 4.58 -21.21
CA ASP A 124 19.59 4.88 -22.12
C ASP A 124 19.39 4.33 -23.54
N ALA A 125 18.31 3.61 -23.80
CA ALA A 125 18.09 2.93 -25.07
C ALA A 125 17.19 3.71 -26.03
N ASP A 126 17.41 3.48 -27.33
CA ASP A 126 16.53 3.98 -28.38
C ASP A 126 15.14 3.33 -28.32
N PHE A 127 14.11 4.06 -28.71
CA PHE A 127 12.69 3.64 -28.62
C PHE A 127 12.35 2.38 -29.44
N ASP A 128 13.21 1.99 -30.38
CA ASP A 128 12.97 0.89 -31.33
C ASP A 128 13.39 -0.51 -30.79
N LYS A 129 13.87 -0.62 -29.55
CA LYS A 129 14.35 -1.90 -28.99
C LYS A 129 13.29 -2.59 -28.13
N ASP A 130 13.04 -3.86 -28.40
CA ASP A 130 12.17 -4.75 -27.63
C ASP A 130 12.92 -5.48 -26.51
N GLY A 131 12.20 -6.00 -25.50
CA GLY A 131 12.76 -6.92 -24.49
C GLY A 131 12.95 -6.35 -23.09
N TRP A 132 12.59 -5.09 -22.85
CA TRP A 132 12.76 -4.37 -21.59
C TRP A 132 12.08 -5.01 -20.40
N ALA A 133 10.93 -5.64 -20.60
CA ALA A 133 10.19 -6.31 -19.51
C ALA A 133 11.01 -7.44 -18.86
N THR A 134 11.83 -8.16 -19.65
CA THR A 134 12.72 -9.21 -19.14
C THR A 134 13.90 -8.60 -18.38
N ALA A 135 14.51 -7.53 -18.90
CA ALA A 135 15.60 -6.82 -18.24
C ALA A 135 15.15 -6.28 -16.87
N LYS A 136 14.01 -5.60 -16.81
CA LYS A 136 13.38 -5.11 -15.57
C LYS A 136 13.16 -6.25 -14.56
N ALA A 137 12.64 -7.39 -15.00
CA ALA A 137 12.40 -8.54 -14.12
C ALA A 137 13.70 -9.11 -13.53
N ILE A 138 14.81 -9.11 -14.30
CA ILE A 138 16.14 -9.55 -13.84
C ILE A 138 16.68 -8.60 -12.78
N VAL A 139 16.64 -7.28 -13.03
CA VAL A 139 17.08 -6.24 -12.08
C VAL A 139 16.31 -6.35 -10.78
N ILE A 140 14.97 -6.39 -10.84
CA ILE A 140 14.13 -6.54 -9.66
C ILE A 140 14.46 -7.84 -8.92
N SER A 141 14.66 -8.95 -9.61
CA SER A 141 14.98 -10.24 -8.98
C SER A 141 16.31 -10.21 -8.22
N LYS A 142 17.32 -9.53 -8.77
CA LYS A 142 18.63 -9.34 -8.11
C LYS A 142 18.50 -8.45 -6.88
N ALA A 143 17.82 -7.31 -7.03
CA ALA A 143 17.62 -6.34 -5.96
C ALA A 143 16.79 -6.91 -4.80
N MET A 144 15.71 -7.65 -5.09
CA MET A 144 14.87 -8.26 -4.08
C MET A 144 15.59 -9.27 -3.20
N ARG A 145 16.55 -10.03 -3.71
CA ARG A 145 17.36 -10.94 -2.89
C ARG A 145 18.18 -10.19 -1.85
N LYS A 146 18.77 -9.05 -2.23
CA LYS A 146 19.58 -8.21 -1.34
C LYS A 146 18.70 -7.50 -0.30
N ILE A 147 17.66 -6.80 -0.78
CA ILE A 147 16.85 -5.94 0.07
C ILE A 147 16.00 -6.72 1.10
N THR A 148 15.54 -7.93 0.76
CA THR A 148 14.74 -8.74 1.68
C THR A 148 15.47 -9.03 2.99
N GLN A 149 16.77 -9.33 2.93
CA GLN A 149 17.57 -9.58 4.12
C GLN A 149 17.83 -8.29 4.92
N LEU A 150 18.11 -7.18 4.23
CA LEU A 150 18.30 -5.88 4.86
C LEU A 150 17.03 -5.46 5.62
N ILE A 151 15.88 -5.47 4.97
CA ILE A 151 14.57 -5.13 5.54
C ILE A 151 14.26 -5.97 6.78
N ALA A 152 14.51 -7.28 6.73
CA ALA A 152 14.25 -8.18 7.84
C ALA A 152 15.16 -7.86 9.05
N ARG A 153 16.46 -7.71 8.83
CA ARG A 153 17.42 -7.41 9.90
C ARG A 153 17.21 -6.03 10.53
N GLN A 154 16.87 -5.05 9.69
CA GLN A 154 16.69 -3.66 10.12
C GLN A 154 15.26 -3.33 10.55
N ARG A 155 14.35 -4.31 10.55
CA ARG A 155 12.95 -4.16 11.00
C ARG A 155 12.22 -2.99 10.33
N VAL A 156 12.44 -2.79 9.02
CA VAL A 156 11.76 -1.77 8.22
C VAL A 156 10.48 -2.35 7.62
N CYS A 157 9.39 -1.60 7.62
CA CYS A 157 8.18 -1.94 6.86
C CYS A 157 8.35 -1.40 5.44
N LEU A 158 8.49 -2.29 4.45
CA LEU A 158 8.63 -1.91 3.05
C LEU A 158 7.38 -2.28 2.27
N ILE A 159 6.77 -1.28 1.63
CA ILE A 159 5.53 -1.41 0.88
C ILE A 159 5.81 -1.07 -0.58
N PHE A 160 5.40 -1.95 -1.48
CA PHE A 160 5.36 -1.68 -2.92
C PHE A 160 3.92 -1.65 -3.40
N THR A 161 3.54 -0.60 -4.10
CA THR A 161 2.33 -0.64 -4.92
C THR A 161 2.66 -1.21 -6.30
N ASN A 162 1.70 -1.90 -6.91
CA ASN A 162 1.88 -2.49 -8.22
C ASN A 162 0.57 -2.55 -8.99
N GLN A 163 0.64 -2.44 -10.31
CA GLN A 163 -0.51 -2.52 -11.18
C GLN A 163 -0.80 -3.97 -11.58
N LEU A 164 -2.09 -4.33 -11.61
CA LEU A 164 -2.56 -5.59 -12.17
C LEU A 164 -2.67 -5.49 -13.69
N ARG A 165 -2.20 -6.54 -14.35
CA ARG A 165 -2.37 -6.74 -15.79
C ARG A 165 -3.05 -8.07 -16.04
N GLN A 166 -3.90 -8.13 -17.04
CA GLN A 166 -4.54 -9.38 -17.44
C GLN A 166 -3.58 -10.21 -18.28
N LYS A 167 -3.44 -11.49 -17.95
CA LYS A 167 -2.71 -12.45 -18.78
C LYS A 167 -3.58 -12.81 -19.99
N LEU A 168 -3.04 -12.66 -21.17
CA LEU A 168 -3.70 -13.10 -22.38
C LEU A 168 -3.73 -14.64 -22.46
N GLY A 169 -4.84 -15.21 -22.92
CA GLY A 169 -4.98 -16.65 -23.19
C GLY A 169 -5.16 -17.55 -21.96
N VAL A 170 -5.35 -17.00 -20.75
CA VAL A 170 -5.60 -17.82 -19.55
C VAL A 170 -7.09 -18.12 -19.43
N MET A 171 -7.48 -19.36 -19.75
CA MET A 171 -8.87 -19.83 -19.62
C MET A 171 -9.20 -20.35 -18.21
N PHE A 172 -8.20 -20.80 -17.44
CA PHE A 172 -8.38 -21.35 -16.08
C PHE A 172 -7.35 -20.77 -15.11
N GLY A 173 -7.74 -20.59 -13.83
CA GLY A 173 -6.89 -20.06 -12.76
C GLY A 173 -6.97 -18.53 -12.63
N ASP A 174 -5.98 -17.93 -11.95
CA ASP A 174 -5.92 -16.47 -11.74
C ASP A 174 -5.46 -15.75 -13.02
N PRO A 175 -6.34 -14.98 -13.69
CA PRO A 175 -5.99 -14.29 -14.92
C PRO A 175 -5.09 -13.06 -14.68
N TRP A 176 -4.80 -12.71 -13.43
CA TRP A 176 -4.08 -11.51 -13.10
C TRP A 176 -2.59 -11.76 -12.85
N THR A 177 -1.79 -10.83 -13.31
CA THR A 177 -0.35 -10.76 -13.02
C THR A 177 0.04 -9.33 -12.66
N THR A 178 1.19 -9.15 -12.02
CA THR A 178 1.74 -7.85 -11.68
C THR A 178 2.97 -7.54 -12.54
N SER A 179 3.27 -6.26 -12.75
CA SER A 179 4.48 -5.82 -13.46
C SER A 179 5.76 -6.21 -12.71
N GLY A 180 6.88 -6.37 -13.41
CA GLY A 180 8.18 -6.66 -12.79
C GLY A 180 8.44 -8.14 -12.46
N GLY A 181 7.68 -9.07 -13.04
CA GLY A 181 7.92 -10.51 -12.95
C GLY A 181 7.48 -11.14 -11.63
N LYS A 182 8.09 -12.30 -11.28
CA LYS A 182 7.70 -13.11 -10.11
C LYS A 182 8.47 -12.79 -8.83
N ALA A 183 9.50 -11.95 -8.89
CA ALA A 183 10.39 -11.72 -7.73
C ALA A 183 9.67 -10.99 -6.58
N LEU A 184 8.97 -9.89 -6.84
CA LEU A 184 8.22 -9.17 -5.83
C LEU A 184 7.13 -10.05 -5.20
N PRO A 185 6.24 -10.74 -5.96
CA PRO A 185 5.30 -11.72 -5.40
C PRO A 185 5.95 -12.80 -4.53
N PHE A 186 7.12 -13.29 -4.91
CA PHE A 186 7.84 -14.33 -4.16
C PHE A 186 8.37 -13.81 -2.83
N HIS A 187 9.06 -12.67 -2.82
CA HIS A 187 9.70 -12.08 -1.64
C HIS A 187 8.73 -11.39 -0.68
N SER A 188 7.58 -10.92 -1.16
CA SER A 188 6.55 -10.33 -0.30
C SER A 188 6.04 -11.33 0.73
N SER A 189 5.99 -10.91 1.99
CA SER A 189 5.38 -11.68 3.09
C SER A 189 3.87 -11.55 3.07
N THR A 190 3.36 -10.38 2.71
CA THR A 190 1.93 -10.09 2.58
C THR A 190 1.67 -9.52 1.19
N ARG A 191 0.60 -9.99 0.54
CA ARG A 191 0.13 -9.43 -0.72
C ARG A 191 -1.35 -9.12 -0.61
N ILE A 192 -1.71 -7.89 -0.90
CA ILE A 192 -3.08 -7.37 -0.79
C ILE A 192 -3.54 -6.99 -2.18
N ARG A 193 -4.65 -7.58 -2.62
CA ARG A 193 -5.31 -7.21 -3.87
C ARG A 193 -6.49 -6.32 -3.59
N LEU A 194 -6.49 -5.14 -4.20
CA LEU A 194 -7.56 -4.17 -4.08
C LEU A 194 -8.49 -4.24 -5.28
N LYS A 195 -9.78 -4.14 -5.00
CA LYS A 195 -10.83 -4.06 -6.01
C LYS A 195 -11.81 -2.96 -5.62
N ASN A 196 -12.07 -2.03 -6.54
CA ASN A 196 -13.20 -1.12 -6.41
C ASN A 196 -14.49 -1.91 -6.63
N VAL A 197 -15.38 -1.93 -5.64
CA VAL A 197 -16.64 -2.68 -5.67
C VAL A 197 -17.87 -1.77 -5.70
N GLY A 198 -17.69 -0.45 -5.68
CA GLY A 198 -18.79 0.50 -5.79
C GLY A 198 -18.36 1.95 -5.58
N GLN A 199 -19.21 2.87 -5.97
CA GLN A 199 -19.05 4.30 -5.78
C GLN A 199 -19.87 4.78 -4.58
N ILE A 200 -19.33 5.72 -3.82
CA ILE A 200 -20.06 6.45 -2.76
C ILE A 200 -20.45 7.79 -3.34
N LYS A 201 -21.74 8.11 -3.27
CA LYS A 201 -22.30 9.35 -3.82
C LYS A 201 -22.92 10.19 -2.74
N ASP A 202 -22.83 11.50 -2.91
CA ASP A 202 -23.53 12.47 -2.08
C ASP A 202 -25.03 12.58 -2.45
N THR A 203 -25.77 13.43 -1.75
CA THR A 203 -27.20 13.70 -2.02
C THR A 203 -27.45 14.31 -3.40
N LYS A 204 -26.41 14.96 -3.99
CA LYS A 204 -26.43 15.56 -5.33
C LYS A 204 -25.97 14.60 -6.43
N LYS A 205 -25.75 13.30 -6.07
CA LYS A 205 -25.25 12.24 -6.95
C LYS A 205 -23.77 12.39 -7.42
N ASN A 206 -22.99 13.31 -6.84
CA ASN A 206 -21.56 13.40 -7.11
C ASN A 206 -20.85 12.23 -6.45
N THR A 207 -19.84 11.65 -7.11
CA THR A 207 -19.02 10.60 -6.54
C THR A 207 -18.02 11.24 -5.57
N ILE A 208 -18.16 10.94 -4.27
CA ILE A 208 -17.31 11.47 -3.18
C ILE A 208 -16.36 10.42 -2.60
N GLY A 209 -16.45 9.19 -3.06
CA GLY A 209 -15.62 8.10 -2.59
C GLY A 209 -15.90 6.79 -3.32
N ILE A 210 -15.18 5.76 -2.91
CA ILE A 210 -15.34 4.40 -3.43
C ILE A 210 -15.42 3.38 -2.31
N LYS A 211 -16.10 2.27 -2.56
CA LYS A 211 -16.04 1.07 -1.71
C LYS A 211 -14.95 0.15 -2.22
N ILE A 212 -14.03 -0.22 -1.34
CA ILE A 212 -12.90 -1.07 -1.67
C ILE A 212 -13.05 -2.42 -0.99
N ARG A 213 -12.82 -3.47 -1.76
CA ARG A 213 -12.52 -4.81 -1.22
C ARG A 213 -11.03 -5.05 -1.28
N ALA A 214 -10.41 -5.23 -0.11
CA ALA A 214 -9.02 -5.63 0.04
C ALA A 214 -8.95 -7.12 0.37
N GLN A 215 -8.37 -7.92 -0.53
CA GLN A 215 -8.17 -9.36 -0.32
C GLN A 215 -6.71 -9.65 -0.04
N VAL A 216 -6.42 -10.31 1.07
CA VAL A 216 -5.07 -10.75 1.45
C VAL A 216 -4.75 -12.05 0.71
N ILE A 217 -4.26 -11.95 -0.52
CA ILE A 217 -4.02 -13.10 -1.43
C ILE A 217 -2.79 -13.94 -1.05
N LYS A 218 -1.86 -13.38 -0.28
CA LYS A 218 -0.72 -14.07 0.33
C LYS A 218 -0.46 -13.51 1.71
N ASN A 219 -0.23 -14.38 2.68
CA ASN A 219 0.07 -13.97 4.04
C ASN A 219 0.99 -14.97 4.72
N ARG A 220 2.14 -14.51 5.22
CA ARG A 220 3.05 -15.29 6.06
C ARG A 220 2.92 -14.96 7.56
N LEU A 221 2.04 -14.00 7.90
CA LEU A 221 1.80 -13.52 9.26
C LEU A 221 0.54 -14.11 9.88
N GLY A 222 -0.31 -14.71 9.04
CA GLY A 222 -1.60 -15.27 9.42
C GLY A 222 -2.28 -15.98 8.25
N PRO A 223 -3.54 -16.38 8.41
CA PRO A 223 -4.28 -17.05 7.35
C PRO A 223 -4.42 -16.15 6.10
N PRO A 224 -4.12 -16.66 4.90
CA PRO A 224 -4.39 -15.96 3.66
C PRO A 224 -5.89 -15.98 3.30
N LEU A 225 -6.24 -15.32 2.20
CA LEU A 225 -7.58 -15.27 1.57
C LEU A 225 -8.66 -14.55 2.37
N ARG A 226 -8.31 -13.91 3.49
CA ARG A 226 -9.22 -13.01 4.21
C ARG A 226 -9.44 -11.75 3.39
N SER A 227 -10.65 -11.18 3.52
CA SER A 227 -11.03 -9.93 2.85
C SER A 227 -11.53 -8.92 3.87
N ALA A 228 -11.29 -7.65 3.57
CA ALA A 228 -11.82 -6.51 4.29
C ALA A 228 -12.51 -5.58 3.29
N ASP A 229 -13.75 -5.20 3.58
CA ASP A 229 -14.50 -4.24 2.78
C ASP A 229 -14.60 -2.93 3.57
N PHE A 230 -14.19 -1.81 2.99
CA PHE A 230 -14.24 -0.50 3.64
C PHE A 230 -14.51 0.62 2.64
N SER A 231 -15.02 1.72 3.20
CA SER A 231 -15.27 2.95 2.46
C SER A 231 -14.03 3.83 2.45
N LEU A 232 -13.77 4.45 1.30
CA LEU A 232 -12.68 5.37 1.08
C LEU A 232 -13.23 6.64 0.45
N TYR A 233 -13.12 7.76 1.16
CA TYR A 233 -13.53 9.07 0.71
C TYR A 233 -12.35 9.85 0.13
N PHE A 234 -12.61 10.66 -0.89
CA PHE A 234 -11.54 11.41 -1.57
C PHE A 234 -10.99 12.58 -0.76
N ASP A 235 -11.76 13.09 0.20
CA ASP A 235 -11.42 14.24 1.03
C ASP A 235 -10.78 13.87 2.39
N LYS A 236 -11.01 12.67 2.90
CA LYS A 236 -10.58 12.26 4.26
C LYS A 236 -9.96 10.86 4.33
N GLY A 237 -9.91 10.15 3.22
CA GLY A 237 -9.33 8.81 3.16
C GLY A 237 -10.26 7.71 3.68
N ILE A 238 -9.71 6.75 4.43
CA ILE A 238 -10.44 5.57 4.91
C ILE A 238 -11.41 5.96 6.04
N ASP A 239 -12.68 5.57 5.89
CA ASP A 239 -13.68 5.62 6.97
C ASP A 239 -13.61 4.33 7.79
N ASP A 240 -12.73 4.30 8.77
CA ASP A 240 -12.54 3.11 9.61
C ASP A 240 -13.74 2.87 10.51
N PHE A 241 -14.29 3.92 11.14
CA PHE A 241 -15.44 3.81 12.03
C PHE A 241 -16.69 3.30 11.31
N GLY A 242 -17.05 3.91 10.18
CA GLY A 242 -18.22 3.48 9.39
C GLY A 242 -18.05 2.06 8.88
N SER A 243 -16.85 1.67 8.48
CA SER A 243 -16.53 0.32 8.01
C SER A 243 -16.68 -0.72 9.14
N TRP A 244 -16.21 -0.41 10.35
CA TRP A 244 -16.44 -1.23 11.54
C TRP A 244 -17.93 -1.41 11.85
N LEU A 245 -18.67 -0.33 11.82
CA LEU A 245 -20.10 -0.33 12.08
C LEU A 245 -20.85 -1.22 11.09
N GLU A 246 -20.47 -1.20 9.80
CA GLU A 246 -21.04 -2.10 8.78
C GLU A 246 -20.76 -3.58 9.10
N VAL A 247 -19.55 -3.92 9.54
CA VAL A 247 -19.21 -5.30 9.93
C VAL A 247 -20.02 -5.75 11.14
N LEU A 248 -20.11 -4.93 12.19
CA LEU A 248 -20.89 -5.26 13.40
C LEU A 248 -22.37 -5.45 13.10
N LYS A 249 -22.92 -4.63 12.21
CA LYS A 249 -24.31 -4.78 11.73
C LYS A 249 -24.51 -6.13 11.01
N GLY A 250 -23.57 -6.51 10.14
CA GLY A 250 -23.62 -7.78 9.40
C GLY A 250 -23.60 -9.01 10.31
N HIS A 251 -22.90 -8.93 11.44
CA HIS A 251 -22.82 -10.02 12.42
C HIS A 251 -24.00 -10.10 13.40
N LYS A 252 -25.05 -9.27 13.25
CA LYS A 252 -26.20 -9.19 14.17
C LYS A 252 -25.80 -9.00 15.64
N SER A 253 -24.58 -8.57 15.90
CA SER A 253 -24.02 -8.39 17.25
C SER A 253 -24.44 -7.08 17.91
N VAL A 254 -25.15 -6.20 17.20
CA VAL A 254 -25.56 -4.88 17.66
C VAL A 254 -27.07 -4.71 17.48
N SER A 255 -27.77 -4.47 18.58
CA SER A 255 -29.19 -4.03 18.56
C SER A 255 -29.21 -2.55 18.22
N TYR A 256 -29.98 -2.19 17.19
CA TYR A 256 -30.09 -0.81 16.67
C TYR A 256 -30.82 0.19 17.57
N THR A 257 -31.37 -0.26 18.68
CA THR A 257 -32.29 0.54 19.49
C THR A 257 -31.62 1.65 20.32
N HIS A 258 -30.29 1.73 20.39
CA HIS A 258 -29.60 2.68 21.26
C HIS A 258 -28.37 3.38 20.66
N LEU A 259 -28.13 3.33 19.34
CA LEU A 259 -27.09 4.13 18.67
C LEU A 259 -27.65 5.50 18.24
N THR A 260 -28.00 6.32 19.20
CA THR A 260 -28.11 7.78 18.97
C THR A 260 -26.68 8.35 19.06
N LEU A 261 -26.16 8.87 17.94
CA LEU A 261 -24.99 9.73 17.96
C LEU A 261 -25.24 10.90 18.90
N PRO A 262 -24.29 11.29 19.77
CA PRO A 262 -24.44 12.53 20.52
C PRO A 262 -24.52 13.67 19.50
N THR A 263 -25.64 14.31 19.39
CA THR A 263 -25.80 15.57 18.68
C THR A 263 -25.00 16.60 19.46
N THR A 264 -23.83 16.95 18.91
CA THR A 264 -23.08 18.12 19.38
C THR A 264 -23.94 19.33 19.05
N GLN A 265 -24.65 19.82 20.04
CA GLN A 265 -25.22 21.18 19.97
C GLN A 265 -24.03 22.14 19.95
N VAL A 266 -23.85 22.78 18.80
CA VAL A 266 -22.99 23.98 18.70
C VAL A 266 -23.82 25.10 19.29
N VAL A 267 -23.39 25.63 20.44
CA VAL A 267 -23.81 26.93 20.98
C VAL A 267 -22.85 27.97 20.45
#